data_3457a8d3368b59d54afaa3e299a0fc1c
#
_entry.id   3457a8d3368b59d54afaa3e299a0fc1c
#
_cell.length_a   1.000
_cell.length_b   1.000
_cell.length_c   1.000
_cell.angle_alpha   90.00
_cell.angle_beta   90.00
_cell.angle_gamma   90.00
#
_symmetry.space_group_name_H-M   'P 1'
#
loop_
_entity.id
_entity.type
_entity.pdbx_description
1 polymer ?
#
loop_
_entity_poly.entity_id
_entity_poly.type
_entity_poly.pdbx_seq_one_letter_code
_entity_poly.pdbx_strand_id
1 'polypeptide(L)'
;PAQYLLQLFEAAERDNGQTFTARDSSAAMAEIERQAAMLEAGGDSAMPMIRRAFPEIWEKIFRSFLRVQNNNFNAGGIADQQVLSLGAQIALAQMRKTNPFSVSTFSETQRESARTFAQEFAETVKNDRTLPLELREYVASLVVEIQSVLDKYEMTGDFVLADALNRLFAAVFMAETQ
;
A
#
# COMPACT_ATOMS: atom_id res chain seq x y z
N PRO A 1 5.96 -3.42 0.20
CA PRO A 1 4.74 -4.24 0.26
C PRO A 1 4.91 -5.51 1.09
N ALA A 2 5.98 -6.31 0.88
CA ALA A 2 6.19 -7.54 1.66
C ALA A 2 6.33 -7.28 3.16
N GLN A 3 7.00 -6.21 3.57
CA GLN A 3 7.09 -5.81 4.97
C GLN A 3 5.72 -5.47 5.57
N TYR A 4 4.86 -4.79 4.81
CA TYR A 4 3.50 -4.46 5.23
C TYR A 4 2.68 -5.73 5.51
N LEU A 5 2.72 -6.72 4.60
CA LEU A 5 2.03 -7.99 4.81
C LEU A 5 2.61 -8.80 5.97
N LEU A 6 3.93 -8.80 6.16
CA LEU A 6 4.53 -9.43 7.33
C LEU A 6 4.02 -8.78 8.63
N GLN A 7 3.98 -7.45 8.70
CA GLN A 7 3.42 -6.73 9.85
C GLN A 7 1.94 -7.02 10.07
N LEU A 8 1.13 -7.11 8.99
CA LEU A 8 -0.27 -7.50 9.08
C LEU A 8 -0.43 -8.86 9.79
N PHE A 9 0.33 -9.87 9.37
CA PHE A 9 0.21 -11.20 9.93
C PHE A 9 0.85 -11.34 11.31
N GLU A 10 1.98 -10.64 11.57
CA GLU A 10 2.57 -10.56 12.91
C GLU A 10 1.67 -9.83 13.91
N ALA A 11 1.02 -8.75 13.48
CA ALA A 11 0.08 -8.01 14.31
C ALA A 11 -1.15 -8.86 14.67
N ALA A 12 -1.58 -9.70 13.74
CA ALA A 12 -2.64 -10.66 13.94
C ALA A 12 -2.32 -11.69 15.04
N GLU A 13 -1.06 -12.12 15.11
CA GLU A 13 -0.61 -13.07 16.14
C GLU A 13 -0.48 -12.42 17.53
N ARG A 14 -0.19 -11.12 17.60
CA ARG A 14 0.19 -10.43 18.85
C ARG A 14 -0.88 -9.52 19.44
N ASP A 15 -2.01 -9.33 18.75
CA ASP A 15 -3.09 -8.41 19.15
C ASP A 15 -2.56 -7.03 19.59
N ASN A 16 -1.77 -6.39 18.74
CA ASN A 16 -1.11 -5.12 19.07
C ASN A 16 -1.94 -3.87 18.75
N GLY A 17 -3.22 -4.03 18.41
CA GLY A 17 -4.15 -2.92 18.13
C GLY A 17 -3.88 -2.15 16.83
N GLN A 18 -2.95 -2.60 15.97
CA GLN A 18 -2.71 -1.98 14.68
C GLN A 18 -3.91 -2.17 13.74
N THR A 19 -4.23 -1.13 12.99
CA THR A 19 -5.33 -1.16 12.02
C THR A 19 -4.78 -1.30 10.60
N PHE A 20 -5.27 -2.31 9.89
CA PHE A 20 -4.95 -2.56 8.49
C PHE A 20 -6.22 -2.44 7.65
N THR A 21 -6.10 -2.03 6.38
CA THR A 21 -7.24 -1.94 5.48
C THR A 21 -7.20 -3.03 4.42
N ALA A 22 -8.37 -3.46 3.94
CA ALA A 22 -8.47 -4.42 2.85
C ALA A 22 -7.81 -3.86 1.58
N ARG A 23 -7.99 -2.56 1.33
CA ARG A 23 -7.41 -1.86 0.19
C ARG A 23 -5.89 -1.93 0.21
N ASP A 24 -5.25 -1.51 1.30
CA ASP A 24 -3.79 -1.45 1.39
C ASP A 24 -3.16 -2.85 1.36
N SER A 25 -3.83 -3.84 1.98
CA SER A 25 -3.40 -5.22 1.97
C SER A 25 -3.46 -5.82 0.56
N SER A 26 -4.53 -5.54 -0.18
CA SER A 26 -4.67 -5.98 -1.57
C SER A 26 -3.68 -5.27 -2.49
N ALA A 27 -3.45 -3.96 -2.30
CA ALA A 27 -2.46 -3.21 -3.04
C ALA A 27 -1.04 -3.72 -2.77
N ALA A 28 -0.71 -4.04 -1.52
CA ALA A 28 0.58 -4.62 -1.15
C ALA A 28 0.80 -5.97 -1.84
N MET A 29 -0.23 -6.82 -1.89
CA MET A 29 -0.11 -8.13 -2.54
C MET A 29 0.00 -8.01 -4.06
N ALA A 30 -0.81 -7.16 -4.69
CA ALA A 30 -0.71 -6.89 -6.14
C ALA A 30 0.68 -6.38 -6.53
N GLU A 31 1.28 -5.51 -5.72
CA GLU A 31 2.64 -5.02 -5.95
C GLU A 31 3.69 -6.13 -5.81
N ILE A 32 3.53 -7.05 -4.85
CA ILE A 32 4.40 -8.23 -4.71
C ILE A 32 4.30 -9.11 -5.95
N GLU A 33 3.09 -9.36 -6.46
CA GLU A 33 2.88 -10.13 -7.68
C GLU A 33 3.54 -9.49 -8.90
N ARG A 34 3.41 -8.16 -9.03
CA ARG A 34 4.06 -7.40 -10.09
C ARG A 34 5.59 -7.51 -10.02
N GLN A 35 6.16 -7.35 -8.81
CA GLN A 35 7.61 -7.47 -8.59
C GLN A 35 8.11 -8.88 -8.89
N ALA A 36 7.39 -9.91 -8.44
CA ALA A 36 7.74 -11.30 -8.72
C ALA A 36 7.72 -11.61 -10.22
N ALA A 37 6.72 -11.09 -10.96
CA ALA A 37 6.65 -11.26 -12.42
C ALA A 37 7.83 -10.59 -13.13
N MET A 38 8.26 -9.41 -12.69
CA MET A 38 9.42 -8.72 -13.25
C MET A 38 10.73 -9.47 -12.97
N LEU A 39 10.91 -10.00 -11.75
CA LEU A 39 12.09 -10.80 -11.39
C LEU A 39 12.14 -12.12 -12.17
N GLU A 40 11.00 -12.79 -12.34
CA GLU A 40 10.89 -13.99 -13.15
C GLU A 40 11.25 -13.72 -14.61
N ALA A 41 10.74 -12.62 -15.20
CA ALA A 41 11.10 -12.18 -16.54
C ALA A 41 12.60 -11.82 -16.67
N GLY A 42 13.22 -11.36 -15.58
CA GLY A 42 14.67 -11.12 -15.45
C GLY A 42 15.51 -12.39 -15.25
N GLY A 43 14.88 -13.56 -15.17
CA GLY A 43 15.57 -14.85 -15.06
C GLY A 43 15.82 -15.33 -13.63
N ASP A 44 15.17 -14.74 -12.63
CA ASP A 44 15.28 -15.22 -11.24
C ASP A 44 14.57 -16.57 -11.09
N SER A 45 15.36 -17.64 -10.94
CA SER A 45 14.87 -19.01 -10.84
C SER A 45 14.14 -19.34 -9.54
N ALA A 46 14.20 -18.48 -8.51
CA ALA A 46 13.49 -18.68 -7.25
C ALA A 46 12.01 -18.22 -7.32
N MET A 47 11.68 -17.33 -8.25
CA MET A 47 10.33 -16.73 -8.34
C MET A 47 9.20 -17.74 -8.55
N PRO A 48 9.32 -18.78 -9.40
CA PRO A 48 8.25 -19.78 -9.54
C PRO A 48 7.92 -20.50 -8.22
N MET A 49 8.91 -20.70 -7.35
CA MET A 49 8.69 -21.32 -6.03
C MET A 49 8.02 -20.34 -5.06
N ILE A 50 8.45 -19.09 -5.05
CA ILE A 50 7.89 -18.03 -4.21
C ILE A 50 6.41 -17.80 -4.56
N ARG A 51 6.07 -17.75 -5.85
CA ARG A 51 4.70 -17.54 -6.32
C ARG A 51 3.72 -18.63 -5.91
N ARG A 52 4.18 -19.83 -5.59
CA ARG A 52 3.30 -20.91 -5.05
C ARG A 52 2.66 -20.55 -3.71
N ALA A 53 3.26 -19.63 -2.96
CA ALA A 53 2.70 -19.16 -1.70
C ALA A 53 1.63 -18.05 -1.86
N PHE A 54 1.54 -17.41 -3.03
CA PHE A 54 0.65 -16.27 -3.24
C PHE A 54 -0.84 -16.59 -3.04
N PRO A 55 -1.36 -17.74 -3.52
CA PRO A 55 -2.76 -18.11 -3.27
C PRO A 55 -3.10 -18.18 -1.79
N GLU A 56 -2.20 -18.74 -0.95
CA GLU A 56 -2.39 -18.80 0.50
C GLU A 56 -2.42 -17.39 1.11
N ILE A 57 -1.51 -16.52 0.70
CA ILE A 57 -1.44 -15.15 1.21
C ILE A 57 -2.72 -14.39 0.84
N TRP A 58 -3.19 -14.50 -0.41
CA TRP A 58 -4.47 -13.93 -0.85
C TRP A 58 -5.65 -14.46 -0.05
N GLU A 59 -5.74 -15.77 0.14
CA GLU A 59 -6.80 -16.39 0.93
C GLU A 59 -6.84 -15.82 2.35
N LYS A 60 -5.68 -15.70 3.00
CA LYS A 60 -5.57 -15.15 4.35
C LYS A 60 -5.97 -13.67 4.40
N ILE A 61 -5.54 -12.85 3.43
CA ILE A 61 -5.97 -11.46 3.31
C ILE A 61 -7.50 -11.39 3.19
N PHE A 62 -8.11 -12.10 2.25
CA PHE A 62 -9.55 -12.07 2.05
C PHE A 62 -10.33 -12.57 3.27
N ARG A 63 -9.91 -13.67 3.88
CA ARG A 63 -10.57 -14.19 5.08
C ARG A 63 -10.50 -13.22 6.25
N SER A 64 -9.40 -12.47 6.38
CA SER A 64 -9.25 -11.43 7.42
C SER A 64 -10.32 -10.35 7.31
N PHE A 65 -10.66 -9.95 6.08
CA PHE A 65 -11.59 -8.85 5.84
C PHE A 65 -13.05 -9.28 5.67
N LEU A 66 -13.33 -10.52 5.27
CA LEU A 66 -14.71 -11.02 5.14
C LEU A 66 -15.48 -11.10 6.48
N ARG A 67 -14.76 -11.13 7.61
CA ARG A 67 -15.36 -11.21 8.95
C ARG A 67 -15.62 -9.84 9.58
N VAL A 68 -15.19 -8.77 8.97
CA VAL A 68 -15.28 -7.42 9.54
C VAL A 68 -16.30 -6.61 8.75
N GLN A 69 -17.35 -6.14 9.41
CA GLN A 69 -18.41 -5.33 8.78
C GLN A 69 -17.93 -3.94 8.31
N ASN A 70 -16.77 -3.50 8.76
CA ASN A 70 -16.13 -2.27 8.34
C ASN A 70 -14.81 -2.60 7.63
N ASN A 71 -14.50 -1.91 6.53
CA ASN A 71 -13.29 -2.10 5.72
C ASN A 71 -11.95 -1.96 6.49
N ASN A 72 -12.00 -1.71 7.78
CA ASN A 72 -10.85 -1.60 8.68
C ASN A 72 -10.80 -2.84 9.58
N PHE A 73 -9.63 -3.41 9.66
CA PHE A 73 -9.32 -4.61 10.40
C PHE A 73 -8.42 -4.26 11.59
N ASN A 74 -8.90 -4.56 12.81
CA ASN A 74 -8.05 -4.56 13.99
C ASN A 74 -7.41 -5.93 14.13
N ALA A 75 -6.10 -5.97 14.30
CA ALA A 75 -5.32 -7.20 14.38
C ALA A 75 -5.82 -8.20 15.46
N GLY A 76 -6.45 -7.71 16.52
CA GLY A 76 -7.05 -8.55 17.57
C GLY A 76 -8.25 -9.40 17.18
N GLY A 77 -8.75 -9.28 15.95
CA GLY A 77 -9.87 -10.08 15.44
C GLY A 77 -9.44 -11.30 14.62
N ILE A 78 -8.15 -11.54 14.41
CA ILE A 78 -7.66 -12.74 13.70
C ILE A 78 -7.52 -13.88 14.71
N ALA A 79 -8.50 -14.78 14.74
CA ALA A 79 -8.38 -16.02 15.51
C ALA A 79 -7.24 -16.89 14.96
N ASP A 80 -6.70 -17.79 15.79
CA ASP A 80 -5.56 -18.71 15.59
C ASP A 80 -5.46 -19.44 14.22
N GLN A 81 -6.49 -19.38 13.40
CA GLN A 81 -6.57 -20.06 12.10
C GLN A 81 -5.95 -19.26 10.92
N GLN A 82 -5.40 -18.08 11.16
CA GLN A 82 -4.92 -17.21 10.07
C GLN A 82 -3.40 -17.04 10.04
N VAL A 83 -2.67 -17.81 10.78
CA VAL A 83 -1.19 -17.85 10.70
C VAL A 83 -0.79 -18.32 9.30
N LEU A 84 0.14 -17.58 8.69
CA LEU A 84 0.76 -18.00 7.43
C LEU A 84 1.57 -19.28 7.63
N SER A 85 1.53 -20.18 6.67
CA SER A 85 2.48 -21.28 6.64
C SER A 85 3.92 -20.78 6.64
N LEU A 86 4.85 -21.58 7.14
CA LEU A 86 6.28 -21.24 7.09
C LEU A 86 6.74 -20.93 5.66
N GLY A 87 6.19 -21.63 4.66
CA GLY A 87 6.48 -21.38 3.25
C GLY A 87 6.06 -19.99 2.80
N ALA A 88 4.86 -19.52 3.20
CA ALA A 88 4.37 -18.20 2.87
C ALA A 88 5.16 -17.10 3.61
N GLN A 89 5.53 -17.33 4.87
CA GLN A 89 6.40 -16.40 5.61
C GLN A 89 7.78 -16.27 4.95
N ILE A 90 8.39 -17.38 4.54
CA ILE A 90 9.67 -17.37 3.82
C ILE A 90 9.54 -16.64 2.49
N ALA A 91 8.46 -16.87 1.74
CA ALA A 91 8.21 -16.20 0.47
C ALA A 91 8.13 -14.67 0.63
N LEU A 92 7.38 -14.17 1.61
CA LEU A 92 7.31 -12.74 1.92
C LEU A 92 8.66 -12.19 2.39
N ALA A 93 9.40 -12.93 3.22
CA ALA A 93 10.72 -12.53 3.68
C ALA A 93 11.74 -12.45 2.53
N GLN A 94 11.66 -13.35 1.56
CA GLN A 94 12.48 -13.30 0.34
C GLN A 94 12.09 -12.10 -0.52
N MET A 95 10.80 -11.87 -0.77
CA MET A 95 10.34 -10.70 -1.53
C MET A 95 10.77 -9.38 -0.89
N ARG A 96 10.85 -9.32 0.45
CA ARG A 96 11.41 -8.16 1.15
C ARG A 96 12.89 -7.94 0.85
N LYS A 97 13.68 -9.01 0.77
CA LYS A 97 15.13 -8.94 0.53
C LYS A 97 15.47 -8.68 -0.93
N THR A 98 14.69 -9.25 -1.83
CA THR A 98 14.95 -9.23 -3.28
C THR A 98 14.35 -8.01 -3.96
N ASN A 99 13.88 -6.99 -3.21
CA ASN A 99 13.29 -5.80 -3.83
C ASN A 99 14.35 -5.04 -4.67
N PRO A 100 14.51 -5.35 -5.98
CA PRO A 100 15.50 -4.71 -6.85
C PRO A 100 15.04 -3.30 -7.23
N PHE A 101 13.76 -3.03 -7.04
CA PHE A 101 13.12 -1.73 -7.18
C PHE A 101 12.83 -1.23 -5.77
N SER A 102 13.90 -0.95 -5.00
CA SER A 102 13.72 -0.10 -3.85
C SER A 102 13.10 1.19 -4.37
N VAL A 103 11.78 1.31 -4.26
CA VAL A 103 11.18 2.63 -4.21
C VAL A 103 12.04 3.35 -3.21
N SER A 104 12.70 4.42 -3.67
CA SER A 104 13.60 5.20 -2.83
C SER A 104 12.86 5.45 -1.53
N THR A 105 13.40 4.93 -0.42
CA THR A 105 12.77 5.18 0.88
C THR A 105 12.64 6.68 1.01
N PHE A 106 11.43 7.18 1.07
CA PHE A 106 11.23 8.62 1.22
C PHE A 106 11.85 9.04 2.55
N SER A 107 12.88 9.86 2.48
CA SER A 107 13.47 10.47 3.67
C SER A 107 12.42 11.32 4.38
N GLU A 108 12.62 11.61 5.65
CA GLU A 108 11.72 12.48 6.41
C GLU A 108 11.49 13.83 5.70
N THR A 109 12.56 14.42 5.16
CA THR A 109 12.47 15.66 4.38
C THR A 109 11.62 15.49 3.12
N GLN A 110 11.72 14.37 2.42
CA GLN A 110 10.90 14.10 1.23
C GLN A 110 9.43 13.87 1.59
N ARG A 111 9.15 13.21 2.72
CA ARG A 111 7.79 13.03 3.23
C ARG A 111 7.14 14.36 3.62
N GLU A 112 7.89 15.24 4.27
CA GLU A 112 7.41 16.59 4.61
C GLU A 112 7.19 17.43 3.35
N SER A 113 8.10 17.36 2.37
CA SER A 113 7.91 18.00 1.07
C SER A 113 6.66 17.50 0.35
N ALA A 114 6.39 16.18 0.40
CA ALA A 114 5.17 15.60 -0.18
C ALA A 114 3.91 16.09 0.54
N ARG A 115 3.96 16.23 1.86
CA ARG A 115 2.85 16.80 2.67
C ARG A 115 2.58 18.26 2.26
N THR A 116 3.60 19.07 2.23
CA THR A 116 3.49 20.49 1.85
C THR A 116 2.96 20.65 0.43
N PHE A 117 3.55 19.93 -0.52
CA PHE A 117 3.09 19.95 -1.93
C PHE A 117 1.63 19.57 -2.07
N ALA A 118 1.20 18.48 -1.42
CA ALA A 118 -0.19 18.03 -1.49
C ALA A 118 -1.16 19.09 -0.92
N GLN A 119 -0.80 19.75 0.17
CA GLN A 119 -1.61 20.81 0.77
C GLN A 119 -1.68 22.04 -0.12
N GLU A 120 -0.55 22.56 -0.62
CA GLU A 120 -0.51 23.72 -1.50
C GLU A 120 -1.29 23.48 -2.79
N PHE A 121 -1.15 22.29 -3.35
CA PHE A 121 -1.91 21.91 -4.54
C PHE A 121 -3.42 21.86 -4.28
N ALA A 122 -3.86 21.28 -3.16
CA ALA A 122 -5.26 21.26 -2.78
C ALA A 122 -5.85 22.68 -2.65
N GLU A 123 -5.12 23.60 -2.01
CA GLU A 123 -5.56 24.99 -1.88
C GLU A 123 -5.65 25.68 -3.24
N THR A 124 -4.69 25.44 -4.14
CA THR A 124 -4.71 25.99 -5.49
C THR A 124 -5.94 25.49 -6.27
N VAL A 125 -6.17 24.18 -6.29
CA VAL A 125 -7.31 23.56 -6.99
C VAL A 125 -8.65 23.96 -6.39
N LYS A 126 -8.74 24.08 -5.07
CA LYS A 126 -9.97 24.52 -4.38
C LYS A 126 -10.39 25.93 -4.79
N ASN A 127 -9.41 26.81 -4.99
CA ASN A 127 -9.64 28.21 -5.33
C ASN A 127 -9.82 28.45 -6.83
N ASP A 128 -9.44 27.49 -7.67
CA ASP A 128 -9.60 27.57 -9.12
C ASP A 128 -11.01 27.19 -9.54
N ARG A 129 -11.81 28.22 -9.89
CA ARG A 129 -13.21 28.05 -10.35
C ARG A 129 -13.32 27.61 -11.80
N THR A 130 -12.22 27.59 -12.55
CA THR A 130 -12.22 27.13 -13.95
C THR A 130 -12.25 25.61 -14.05
N LEU A 131 -11.79 24.92 -13.01
CA LEU A 131 -11.76 23.46 -12.95
C LEU A 131 -13.15 22.87 -12.60
N PRO A 132 -13.51 21.73 -13.21
CA PRO A 132 -14.72 20.99 -12.87
C PRO A 132 -14.80 20.65 -11.38
N LEU A 133 -16.04 20.69 -10.83
CA LEU A 133 -16.24 20.38 -9.40
C LEU A 133 -15.73 18.99 -9.04
N GLU A 134 -15.99 18.02 -9.91
CA GLU A 134 -15.61 16.63 -9.73
C GLU A 134 -14.07 16.46 -9.61
N LEU A 135 -13.33 17.23 -10.40
CA LEU A 135 -11.86 17.22 -10.32
C LEU A 135 -11.37 17.82 -9.00
N ARG A 136 -11.99 18.91 -8.55
CA ARG A 136 -11.66 19.54 -7.27
C ARG A 136 -11.94 18.61 -6.09
N GLU A 137 -13.07 17.91 -6.08
CA GLU A 137 -13.42 16.92 -5.05
C GLU A 137 -12.48 15.71 -5.08
N TYR A 138 -12.11 15.25 -6.28
CA TYR A 138 -11.16 14.15 -6.43
C TYR A 138 -9.78 14.52 -5.87
N VAL A 139 -9.26 15.69 -6.21
CA VAL A 139 -7.98 16.17 -5.66
C VAL A 139 -8.04 16.30 -4.14
N ALA A 140 -9.12 16.86 -3.59
CA ALA A 140 -9.29 16.94 -2.14
C ALA A 140 -9.25 15.56 -1.48
N SER A 141 -9.88 14.55 -2.08
CA SER A 141 -9.85 13.18 -1.56
C SER A 141 -8.45 12.57 -1.60
N LEU A 142 -7.68 12.82 -2.67
CA LEU A 142 -6.30 12.34 -2.79
C LEU A 142 -5.38 12.98 -1.75
N VAL A 143 -5.57 14.25 -1.44
CA VAL A 143 -4.77 14.93 -0.41
C VAL A 143 -5.04 14.36 0.98
N VAL A 144 -6.31 14.09 1.31
CA VAL A 144 -6.67 13.41 2.57
C VAL A 144 -6.04 12.02 2.62
N GLU A 145 -6.03 11.29 1.51
CA GLU A 145 -5.40 9.98 1.42
C GLU A 145 -3.87 10.09 1.65
N ILE A 146 -3.18 11.02 0.99
CA ILE A 146 -1.73 11.24 1.17
C ILE A 146 -1.41 11.59 2.62
N GLN A 147 -2.17 12.45 3.26
CA GLN A 147 -2.00 12.78 4.68
C GLN A 147 -2.15 11.55 5.57
N SER A 148 -3.20 10.76 5.35
CA SER A 148 -3.41 9.50 6.10
C SER A 148 -2.28 8.50 5.89
N VAL A 149 -1.73 8.41 4.68
CA VAL A 149 -0.58 7.53 4.37
C VAL A 149 0.67 8.03 5.08
N LEU A 150 0.92 9.34 5.07
CA LEU A 150 2.07 9.94 5.76
C LEU A 150 2.00 9.76 7.28
N ASP A 151 0.81 9.87 7.86
CA ASP A 151 0.60 9.66 9.30
C ASP A 151 0.81 8.19 9.72
N LYS A 152 0.59 7.26 8.80
CA LYS A 152 0.76 5.81 9.00
C LYS A 152 1.99 5.25 8.27
N TYR A 153 2.93 6.10 7.89
CA TYR A 153 4.03 5.75 6.99
C TYR A 153 4.86 4.54 7.45
N GLU A 154 5.09 4.41 8.74
CA GLU A 154 5.82 3.26 9.30
C GLU A 154 5.13 1.92 9.00
N MET A 155 3.81 1.93 8.84
CA MET A 155 3.00 0.75 8.51
C MET A 155 2.82 0.59 6.99
N THR A 156 2.43 1.67 6.31
CA THR A 156 2.09 1.63 4.88
C THR A 156 3.31 1.58 3.99
N GLY A 157 4.40 2.22 4.41
CA GLY A 157 5.65 2.25 3.68
C GLY A 157 5.60 3.05 2.37
N ASP A 158 6.72 3.03 1.66
CA ASP A 158 6.94 3.85 0.46
C ASP A 158 5.99 3.56 -0.70
N PHE A 159 5.52 2.32 -0.83
CA PHE A 159 4.73 1.91 -2.00
C PHE A 159 3.33 2.55 -2.02
N VAL A 160 2.69 2.71 -0.86
CA VAL A 160 1.36 3.35 -0.77
C VAL A 160 1.49 4.85 -0.99
N LEU A 161 2.55 5.46 -0.43
CA LEU A 161 2.82 6.88 -0.66
C LEU A 161 3.14 7.17 -2.13
N ALA A 162 3.97 6.33 -2.76
CA ALA A 162 4.30 6.48 -4.18
C ALA A 162 3.05 6.35 -5.07
N ASP A 163 2.16 5.40 -4.79
CA ASP A 163 0.91 5.24 -5.54
C ASP A 163 -0.01 6.45 -5.36
N ALA A 164 -0.19 6.94 -4.14
CA ALA A 164 -1.02 8.11 -3.86
C ALA A 164 -0.47 9.38 -4.55
N LEU A 165 0.86 9.59 -4.51
CA LEU A 165 1.51 10.70 -5.20
C LEU A 165 1.38 10.59 -6.72
N ASN A 166 1.54 9.40 -7.30
CA ASN A 166 1.38 9.20 -8.75
C ASN A 166 -0.04 9.54 -9.21
N ARG A 167 -1.06 9.20 -8.42
CA ARG A 167 -2.45 9.59 -8.73
C ARG A 167 -2.66 11.11 -8.61
N LEU A 168 -2.02 11.76 -7.64
CA LEU A 168 -2.06 13.21 -7.53
C LEU A 168 -1.40 13.87 -8.74
N PHE A 169 -0.22 13.42 -9.16
CA PHE A 169 0.46 13.94 -10.36
C PHE A 169 -0.39 13.74 -11.63
N ALA A 170 -1.06 12.58 -11.77
CA ALA A 170 -1.98 12.38 -12.89
C ALA A 170 -3.16 13.37 -12.87
N ALA A 171 -3.69 13.71 -11.69
CA ALA A 171 -4.74 14.72 -11.56
C ALA A 171 -4.23 16.13 -11.90
N VAL A 172 -2.99 16.48 -11.51
CA VAL A 172 -2.33 17.74 -11.92
C VAL A 172 -2.27 17.84 -13.43
N PHE A 173 -1.75 16.80 -14.08
CA PHE A 173 -1.62 16.77 -15.55
C PHE A 173 -2.96 16.93 -16.26
N MET A 174 -4.02 16.29 -15.73
CA MET A 174 -5.38 16.48 -16.28
C MET A 174 -5.90 17.90 -16.10
N ALA A 175 -5.57 18.57 -15.00
CA ALA A 175 -5.97 19.95 -14.76
C ALA A 175 -5.26 20.93 -15.70
N GLU A 176 -3.99 20.69 -16.06
CA GLU A 176 -3.22 21.56 -16.97
C GLU A 176 -3.63 21.43 -18.45
N THR A 177 -4.30 20.34 -18.81
CA THR A 177 -4.69 20.04 -20.21
C THR A 177 -6.10 20.50 -20.55
N GLN A 178 -6.84 21.10 -19.63
CA GLN A 178 -8.18 21.67 -19.83
C GLN A 178 -8.13 23.17 -20.00
#